data_35e42bd158e7c76de1aa601d3d75ed7b
#
_entry.id   35e42bd158e7c76de1aa601d3d75ed7b
#
_cell.length_a   1.000
_cell.length_b   1.000
_cell.length_c   1.000
_cell.angle_alpha   90.00
_cell.angle_beta   90.00
_cell.angle_gamma   90.00
#
_symmetry.space_group_name_H-M   'P 1'
#
loop_
_entity.id
_entity.type
_entity.pdbx_description
1 polymer ?
#
loop_
_entity_poly.entity_id
_entity_poly.type
_entity_poly.pdbx_seq_one_letter_code
_entity_poly.pdbx_strand_id
1 'polypeptide(L)'
;PKGFYENYDFRIINDRLLNKVGYDAKSYESDIPEPLVSDRIKNAMVKIVQKYDTKYEHWGWKDPRTCLTISQWVTIFTELNLIHKLKIIFVTRRAIAVARSLKTRNDLPLEKGMALWKSYTERVLDFCEHNDFPTFYMSFEGILQSPEDHCEKMFDFLETNFDPTIVKHFVDKKISTSGTGEDAQIPNDISD
;
A
#
# COMPACT_ATOMS: atom_id res chain seq x y z
N PRO A 1 2.32 -16.39 -13.21
CA PRO A 1 1.79 -15.17 -12.62
C PRO A 1 2.80 -14.66 -11.60
N LYS A 2 3.23 -13.40 -11.74
CA LYS A 2 4.06 -12.76 -10.72
C LYS A 2 3.21 -12.66 -9.45
N GLY A 3 3.74 -13.06 -8.28
CA GLY A 3 3.02 -13.02 -6.99
C GLY A 3 2.72 -11.59 -6.53
N PHE A 4 1.99 -11.45 -5.43
CA PHE A 4 1.67 -10.13 -4.85
C PHE A 4 2.87 -9.48 -4.15
N TYR A 5 3.96 -10.22 -3.93
CA TYR A 5 5.17 -9.76 -3.24
C TYR A 5 4.89 -9.15 -1.85
N GLU A 6 3.88 -9.68 -1.16
CA GLU A 6 3.54 -9.30 0.21
C GLU A 6 4.38 -10.12 1.20
N ASN A 7 5.00 -9.42 2.14
CA ASN A 7 5.73 -10.10 3.21
C ASN A 7 4.74 -10.78 4.17
N TYR A 8 4.92 -12.08 4.38
CA TYR A 8 4.01 -12.92 5.15
C TYR A 8 3.86 -12.46 6.62
N ASP A 9 4.97 -12.06 7.28
CA ASP A 9 4.95 -11.65 8.67
C ASP A 9 4.07 -10.39 8.86
N PHE A 10 4.26 -9.37 8.02
CA PHE A 10 3.48 -8.13 8.08
C PHE A 10 2.03 -8.35 7.67
N ARG A 11 1.80 -9.14 6.62
CA ARG A 11 0.44 -9.48 6.16
C ARG A 11 -0.40 -10.11 7.26
N ILE A 12 0.14 -11.10 7.97
CA ILE A 12 -0.59 -11.77 9.06
C ILE A 12 -0.92 -10.79 10.20
N ILE A 13 -0.02 -9.88 10.52
CA ILE A 13 -0.30 -8.88 11.56
C ILE A 13 -1.39 -7.92 11.10
N ASN A 14 -1.32 -7.42 9.88
CA ASN A 14 -2.35 -6.55 9.33
C ASN A 14 -3.74 -7.23 9.35
N ASP A 15 -3.81 -8.50 8.93
CA ASP A 15 -5.06 -9.28 9.02
C ASP A 15 -5.55 -9.40 10.48
N ARG A 16 -4.66 -9.65 11.44
CA ARG A 16 -5.04 -9.77 12.87
C ARG A 16 -5.54 -8.46 13.46
N LEU A 17 -4.92 -7.33 13.10
CA LEU A 17 -5.33 -5.99 13.54
C LEU A 17 -6.76 -5.69 13.05
N LEU A 18 -7.04 -5.96 11.79
CA LEU A 18 -8.34 -5.74 11.17
C LEU A 18 -9.40 -6.71 11.69
N ASN A 19 -9.08 -8.00 11.76
CA ASN A 19 -10.00 -9.02 12.29
C ASN A 19 -10.37 -8.77 13.77
N LYS A 20 -9.48 -8.15 14.55
CA LYS A 20 -9.75 -7.81 15.95
C LYS A 20 -10.94 -6.86 16.11
N VAL A 21 -11.19 -6.03 15.13
CA VAL A 21 -12.33 -5.10 15.07
C VAL A 21 -13.47 -5.61 14.18
N GLY A 22 -13.44 -6.90 13.82
CA GLY A 22 -14.48 -7.54 13.01
C GLY A 22 -14.41 -7.25 11.52
N TYR A 23 -13.30 -6.65 11.02
CA TYR A 23 -13.12 -6.37 9.62
C TYR A 23 -12.27 -7.44 8.92
N ASP A 24 -12.83 -8.11 7.94
CA ASP A 24 -12.09 -8.98 7.01
C ASP A 24 -11.79 -8.20 5.71
N ALA A 25 -10.53 -8.02 5.39
CA ALA A 25 -10.12 -7.34 4.16
C ALA A 25 -10.62 -8.02 2.86
N LYS A 26 -11.07 -9.28 2.95
CA LYS A 26 -11.71 -10.00 1.83
C LYS A 26 -13.19 -9.70 1.69
N SER A 27 -13.82 -9.02 2.65
CA SER A 27 -15.21 -8.57 2.54
C SER A 27 -15.37 -7.48 1.48
N TYR A 28 -14.28 -6.74 1.21
CA TYR A 28 -14.29 -5.56 0.32
C TYR A 28 -15.28 -4.47 0.75
N GLU A 29 -15.63 -4.43 2.04
CA GLU A 29 -16.46 -3.35 2.58
C GLU A 29 -15.63 -2.08 2.73
N SER A 30 -16.24 -0.93 2.41
CA SER A 30 -15.57 0.37 2.47
C SER A 30 -15.70 1.07 3.83
N ASP A 31 -16.64 0.64 4.66
CA ASP A 31 -16.73 1.07 6.06
C ASP A 31 -15.74 0.28 6.92
N ILE A 32 -14.59 0.89 7.19
CA ILE A 32 -13.45 0.22 7.79
C ILE A 32 -13.21 0.81 9.18
N PRO A 33 -13.44 0.04 10.26
CA PRO A 33 -13.21 0.52 11.62
C PRO A 33 -11.71 0.75 11.90
N GLU A 34 -11.41 1.57 12.90
CA GLU A 34 -10.03 1.75 13.37
C GLU A 34 -9.49 0.47 13.97
N PRO A 35 -8.30 0.01 13.51
CA PRO A 35 -7.67 -1.17 14.05
C PRO A 35 -7.31 -1.03 15.52
N LEU A 36 -7.52 -2.10 16.31
CA LEU A 36 -7.17 -2.15 17.72
C LEU A 36 -5.98 -3.07 17.97
N VAL A 37 -5.03 -2.59 18.74
CA VAL A 37 -3.83 -3.34 19.11
C VAL A 37 -4.03 -3.96 20.49
N SER A 38 -4.00 -5.30 20.58
CA SER A 38 -3.90 -6.02 21.85
C SER A 38 -2.42 -6.26 22.20
N ASP A 39 -2.10 -6.48 23.48
CA ASP A 39 -0.73 -6.74 23.92
C ASP A 39 -0.08 -7.90 23.17
N ARG A 40 -0.85 -8.94 22.85
CA ARG A 40 -0.38 -10.09 22.05
C ARG A 40 0.02 -9.67 20.64
N ILE A 41 -0.78 -8.82 19.98
CA ILE A 41 -0.48 -8.31 18.63
C ILE A 41 0.71 -7.36 18.72
N LYS A 42 0.72 -6.44 19.67
CA LYS A 42 1.83 -5.51 19.92
C LYS A 42 3.17 -6.25 20.09
N ASN A 43 3.22 -7.25 20.95
CA ASN A 43 4.42 -8.05 21.15
C ASN A 43 4.88 -8.78 19.87
N ALA A 44 3.94 -9.22 19.03
CA ALA A 44 4.28 -9.82 17.74
C ALA A 44 4.84 -8.77 16.76
N MET A 45 4.26 -7.57 16.69
CA MET A 45 4.76 -6.46 15.88
C MET A 45 6.19 -6.06 16.27
N VAL A 46 6.44 -5.88 17.57
CA VAL A 46 7.78 -5.57 18.11
C VAL A 46 8.80 -6.62 17.65
N LYS A 47 8.49 -7.90 17.82
CA LYS A 47 9.39 -9.00 17.41
C LYS A 47 9.67 -8.99 15.91
N ILE A 48 8.68 -8.67 15.08
CA ILE A 48 8.86 -8.59 13.63
C ILE A 48 9.78 -7.43 13.27
N VAL A 49 9.53 -6.23 13.78
CA VAL A 49 10.37 -5.06 13.50
C VAL A 49 11.80 -5.32 13.95
N GLN A 50 12.03 -5.80 15.17
CA GLN A 50 13.36 -6.13 15.68
C GLN A 50 14.07 -7.20 14.85
N LYS A 51 13.35 -8.24 14.40
CA LYS A 51 13.88 -9.29 13.50
C LYS A 51 14.44 -8.71 12.21
N TYR A 52 13.71 -7.80 11.57
CA TYR A 52 14.14 -7.23 10.30
C TYR A 52 15.21 -6.16 10.49
N ASP A 53 15.10 -5.28 11.50
CA ASP A 53 16.07 -4.22 11.78
C ASP A 53 17.43 -4.78 12.22
N THR A 54 17.46 -5.92 12.92
CA THR A 54 18.71 -6.59 13.29
C THR A 54 19.37 -7.30 12.10
N LYS A 55 18.56 -7.79 11.15
CA LYS A 55 19.08 -8.64 10.06
C LYS A 55 19.49 -7.85 8.83
N TYR A 56 18.86 -6.72 8.56
CA TYR A 56 19.05 -5.98 7.32
C TYR A 56 19.29 -4.50 7.61
N GLU A 57 20.22 -3.90 6.89
CA GLU A 57 20.48 -2.46 6.92
C GLU A 57 19.31 -1.68 6.28
N HIS A 58 18.83 -2.15 5.12
CA HIS A 58 17.68 -1.62 4.43
C HIS A 58 16.61 -2.71 4.29
N TRP A 59 15.42 -2.42 4.68
CA TRP A 59 14.30 -3.35 4.58
C TRP A 59 12.95 -2.61 4.50
N GLY A 60 11.97 -3.29 4.00
CA GLY A 60 10.62 -2.76 3.90
C GLY A 60 9.62 -3.86 3.61
N TRP A 61 8.37 -3.49 3.62
CA TRP A 61 7.29 -4.39 3.18
C TRP A 61 6.29 -3.64 2.30
N LYS A 62 5.57 -4.38 1.48
CA LYS A 62 4.43 -3.90 0.71
C LYS A 62 3.22 -4.74 1.07
N ASP A 63 2.17 -4.08 1.53
CA ASP A 63 0.87 -4.69 1.77
C ASP A 63 -0.20 -3.60 1.67
N PRO A 64 -1.24 -3.76 0.82
CA PRO A 64 -2.32 -2.77 0.71
C PRO A 64 -3.01 -2.48 2.05
N ARG A 65 -3.09 -3.48 2.95
CA ARG A 65 -3.69 -3.33 4.29
C ARG A 65 -2.91 -2.36 5.18
N THR A 66 -1.64 -2.10 4.87
CA THR A 66 -0.84 -1.10 5.59
C THR A 66 -1.47 0.29 5.49
N CYS A 67 -2.20 0.60 4.41
CA CYS A 67 -3.00 1.83 4.32
C CYS A 67 -3.96 2.00 5.51
N LEU A 68 -4.44 0.90 6.06
CA LEU A 68 -5.42 0.86 7.16
C LEU A 68 -4.77 0.73 8.55
N THR A 69 -3.51 0.30 8.61
CA THR A 69 -2.83 -0.09 9.86
C THR A 69 -1.53 0.69 10.09
N ILE A 70 -1.28 1.73 9.30
CA ILE A 70 -0.01 2.46 9.34
C ILE A 70 0.24 3.13 10.70
N SER A 71 -0.79 3.69 11.33
CA SER A 71 -0.68 4.33 12.65
C SER A 71 -0.22 3.36 13.73
N GLN A 72 -0.69 2.10 13.66
CA GLN A 72 -0.29 1.05 14.59
C GLN A 72 1.19 0.67 14.42
N TRP A 73 1.67 0.60 13.16
CA TRP A 73 3.09 0.35 12.89
C TRP A 73 3.97 1.51 13.34
N VAL A 74 3.56 2.76 13.07
CA VAL A 74 4.28 3.96 13.52
C VAL A 74 4.44 3.97 15.03
N THR A 75 3.41 3.60 15.79
CA THR A 75 3.51 3.47 17.26
C THR A 75 4.63 2.50 17.68
N ILE A 76 4.75 1.35 17.00
CA ILE A 76 5.81 0.37 17.27
C ILE A 76 7.20 0.91 16.93
N PHE A 77 7.35 1.59 15.78
CA PHE A 77 8.63 2.23 15.41
C PHE A 77 9.04 3.31 16.41
N THR A 78 8.07 4.08 16.92
CA THR A 78 8.31 5.10 17.95
C THR A 78 8.77 4.46 19.26
N GLU A 79 8.09 3.43 19.75
CA GLU A 79 8.44 2.71 20.98
C GLU A 79 9.83 2.05 20.91
N LEU A 80 10.24 1.61 19.73
CA LEU A 80 11.56 1.03 19.50
C LEU A 80 12.65 2.07 19.21
N ASN A 81 12.30 3.37 19.22
CA ASN A 81 13.20 4.47 18.83
C ASN A 81 13.76 4.33 17.40
N LEU A 82 12.96 3.74 16.49
CA LEU A 82 13.33 3.53 15.09
C LEU A 82 12.57 4.46 14.11
N ILE A 83 11.77 5.38 14.65
CA ILE A 83 10.93 6.27 13.86
C ILE A 83 11.72 7.12 12.86
N HIS A 84 12.94 7.51 13.21
CA HIS A 84 13.84 8.29 12.36
C HIS A 84 14.33 7.55 11.11
N LYS A 85 14.17 6.22 11.07
CA LYS A 85 14.50 5.37 9.91
C LYS A 85 13.31 5.16 8.97
N LEU A 86 12.09 5.53 9.40
CA LEU A 86 10.88 5.24 8.64
C LEU A 86 10.72 6.18 7.46
N LYS A 87 10.60 5.61 6.27
CA LYS A 87 10.21 6.30 5.03
C LYS A 87 8.98 5.63 4.45
N ILE A 88 8.06 6.42 3.93
CA ILE A 88 6.79 5.94 3.36
C ILE A 88 6.84 6.08 1.84
N ILE A 89 6.49 5.01 1.13
CA ILE A 89 6.24 5.07 -0.31
C ILE A 89 4.75 4.81 -0.51
N PHE A 90 4.03 5.85 -0.90
CA PHE A 90 2.60 5.74 -1.23
C PHE A 90 2.44 5.54 -2.74
N VAL A 91 2.03 4.32 -3.13
CA VAL A 91 1.78 3.98 -4.52
C VAL A 91 0.27 3.96 -4.75
N THR A 92 -0.20 4.84 -5.61
CA THR A 92 -1.62 4.91 -5.99
C THR A 92 -1.83 4.46 -7.44
N ARG A 93 -3.08 4.23 -7.81
CA ARG A 93 -3.54 3.91 -9.15
C ARG A 93 -4.90 4.56 -9.39
N ARG A 94 -5.27 4.85 -10.63
CA ARG A 94 -6.59 5.42 -10.95
C ARG A 94 -7.70 4.56 -10.35
N ALA A 95 -8.68 5.18 -9.68
CA ALA A 95 -9.79 4.52 -8.99
C ALA A 95 -10.51 3.51 -9.90
N ILE A 96 -10.88 3.94 -11.10
CA ILE A 96 -11.58 3.09 -12.07
C ILE A 96 -10.74 1.88 -12.51
N ALA A 97 -9.41 2.03 -12.60
CA ALA A 97 -8.52 0.93 -12.96
C ALA A 97 -8.41 -0.12 -11.83
N VAL A 98 -8.43 0.34 -10.57
CA VAL A 98 -8.50 -0.55 -9.40
C VAL A 98 -9.85 -1.26 -9.36
N ALA A 99 -10.97 -0.53 -9.51
CA ALA A 99 -12.30 -1.10 -9.49
C ALA A 99 -12.50 -2.17 -10.59
N ARG A 100 -12.04 -1.90 -11.83
CA ARG A 100 -12.05 -2.88 -12.92
C ARG A 100 -11.23 -4.13 -12.61
N SER A 101 -10.04 -3.95 -12.01
CA SER A 101 -9.19 -5.08 -11.60
C SER A 101 -9.86 -5.95 -10.53
N LEU A 102 -10.55 -5.33 -9.57
CA LEU A 102 -11.33 -6.03 -8.54
C LEU A 102 -12.55 -6.74 -9.14
N LYS A 103 -13.26 -6.11 -10.07
CA LYS A 103 -14.36 -6.73 -10.81
C LYS A 103 -13.90 -7.98 -11.56
N THR A 104 -12.82 -7.88 -12.31
CA THR A 104 -12.31 -9.03 -13.10
C THR A 104 -11.84 -10.19 -12.21
N ARG A 105 -11.22 -9.89 -11.07
CA ARG A 105 -10.60 -10.90 -10.19
C ARG A 105 -11.57 -11.48 -9.17
N ASN A 106 -12.49 -10.68 -8.67
CA ASN A 106 -13.31 -11.00 -7.50
C ASN A 106 -14.82 -10.82 -7.76
N ASP A 107 -15.19 -10.48 -9.01
CA ASP A 107 -16.57 -10.13 -9.39
C ASP A 107 -17.19 -9.00 -8.54
N LEU A 108 -16.35 -8.09 -8.05
CA LEU A 108 -16.79 -6.96 -7.22
C LEU A 108 -17.43 -5.89 -8.10
N PRO A 109 -18.65 -5.37 -7.77
CA PRO A 109 -19.25 -4.24 -8.47
C PRO A 109 -18.31 -3.03 -8.52
N LEU A 110 -18.34 -2.28 -9.63
CA LEU A 110 -17.42 -1.14 -9.84
C LEU A 110 -17.56 -0.09 -8.75
N GLU A 111 -18.78 0.22 -8.34
CA GLU A 111 -19.08 1.20 -7.28
C GLU A 111 -18.45 0.79 -5.95
N LYS A 112 -18.56 -0.49 -5.58
CA LYS A 112 -17.91 -1.03 -4.38
C LYS A 112 -16.38 -0.96 -4.49
N GLY A 113 -15.83 -1.28 -5.66
CA GLY A 113 -14.39 -1.17 -5.91
C GLY A 113 -13.87 0.25 -5.82
N MET A 114 -14.64 1.24 -6.30
CA MET A 114 -14.31 2.66 -6.19
C MET A 114 -14.42 3.17 -4.74
N ALA A 115 -15.50 2.80 -4.03
CA ALA A 115 -15.66 3.14 -2.62
C ALA A 115 -14.53 2.58 -1.76
N LEU A 116 -14.13 1.34 -1.99
CA LEU A 116 -12.99 0.72 -1.31
C LEU A 116 -11.67 1.45 -1.60
N TRP A 117 -11.40 1.76 -2.88
CA TRP A 117 -10.23 2.55 -3.28
C TRP A 117 -10.20 3.90 -2.55
N LYS A 118 -11.34 4.59 -2.49
CA LYS A 118 -11.50 5.87 -1.79
C LYS A 118 -11.13 5.72 -0.31
N SER A 119 -11.74 4.77 0.41
CA SER A 119 -11.48 4.56 1.84
C SER A 119 -10.01 4.29 2.15
N TYR A 120 -9.34 3.46 1.35
CA TYR A 120 -7.91 3.17 1.53
C TYR A 120 -7.05 4.40 1.25
N THR A 121 -7.38 5.15 0.20
CA THR A 121 -6.62 6.34 -0.21
C THR A 121 -6.78 7.47 0.80
N GLU A 122 -8.02 7.78 1.20
CA GLU A 122 -8.32 8.83 2.17
C GLU A 122 -7.61 8.57 3.50
N ARG A 123 -7.59 7.32 3.98
CA ARG A 123 -6.93 6.99 5.24
C ARG A 123 -5.42 7.23 5.19
N VAL A 124 -4.75 6.93 4.08
CA VAL A 124 -3.32 7.23 3.93
C VAL A 124 -3.08 8.73 3.82
N LEU A 125 -3.89 9.44 3.04
CA LEU A 125 -3.74 10.89 2.87
C LEU A 125 -3.98 11.61 4.19
N ASP A 126 -5.03 11.26 4.94
CA ASP A 126 -5.29 11.78 6.28
C ASP A 126 -4.13 11.51 7.24
N PHE A 127 -3.59 10.28 7.21
CA PHE A 127 -2.39 9.96 8.00
C PHE A 127 -1.19 10.82 7.62
N CYS A 128 -0.90 11.00 6.33
CA CYS A 128 0.23 11.81 5.86
C CYS A 128 0.04 13.31 6.14
N GLU A 129 -1.20 13.81 6.12
CA GLU A 129 -1.51 15.20 6.44
C GLU A 129 -1.29 15.54 7.93
N HIS A 130 -1.60 14.58 8.81
CA HIS A 130 -1.47 14.77 10.26
C HIS A 130 -0.13 14.31 10.84
N ASN A 131 0.76 13.78 10.02
CA ASN A 131 2.06 13.26 10.46
C ASN A 131 3.17 13.65 9.47
N ASP A 132 4.20 14.30 9.97
CA ASP A 132 5.35 14.77 9.17
C ASP A 132 6.38 13.65 8.94
N PHE A 133 5.99 12.63 8.17
CA PHE A 133 6.90 11.58 7.75
C PHE A 133 7.43 11.80 6.33
N PRO A 134 8.72 11.48 6.07
CA PRO A 134 9.23 11.45 4.71
C PRO A 134 8.38 10.51 3.85
N THR A 135 7.60 11.08 2.92
CA THR A 135 6.67 10.33 2.07
C THR A 135 6.96 10.58 0.60
N PHE A 136 7.19 9.51 -0.15
CA PHE A 136 7.33 9.55 -1.60
C PHE A 136 6.04 9.09 -2.26
N TYR A 137 5.44 9.98 -3.04
CA TYR A 137 4.20 9.71 -3.77
C TYR A 137 4.48 9.29 -5.20
N MET A 138 3.94 8.17 -5.62
CA MET A 138 4.06 7.71 -6.99
C MET A 138 2.76 7.07 -7.50
N SER A 139 2.53 7.16 -8.81
CA SER A 139 1.40 6.51 -9.44
C SER A 139 1.86 5.29 -10.24
N PHE A 140 1.02 4.26 -10.26
CA PHE A 140 1.24 3.09 -11.09
C PHE A 140 1.34 3.44 -12.57
N GLU A 141 0.52 4.37 -13.03
CA GLU A 141 0.53 4.88 -14.41
C GLU A 141 1.84 5.59 -14.74
N GLY A 142 2.35 6.41 -13.81
CA GLY A 142 3.65 7.09 -13.95
C GLY A 142 4.79 6.09 -14.07
N ILE A 143 4.81 5.05 -13.24
CA ILE A 143 5.80 3.97 -13.31
C ILE A 143 5.77 3.29 -14.69
N LEU A 144 4.59 3.03 -15.24
CA LEU A 144 4.48 2.40 -16.56
C LEU A 144 4.90 3.33 -17.71
N GLN A 145 4.70 4.63 -17.54
CA GLN A 145 5.07 5.63 -18.55
C GLN A 145 6.58 5.87 -18.60
N SER A 146 7.20 6.07 -17.44
CA SER A 146 8.63 6.39 -17.29
C SER A 146 9.25 5.59 -16.14
N PRO A 147 9.44 4.27 -16.32
CA PRO A 147 9.80 3.38 -15.21
C PRO A 147 11.18 3.68 -14.63
N GLU A 148 12.17 4.00 -15.47
CA GLU A 148 13.54 4.28 -14.99
C GLU A 148 13.55 5.57 -14.14
N ASP A 149 12.98 6.67 -14.62
CA ASP A 149 12.91 7.94 -13.91
C ASP A 149 12.18 7.84 -12.57
N HIS A 150 11.05 7.14 -12.53
CA HIS A 150 10.31 6.95 -11.28
C HIS A 150 11.03 6.05 -10.27
N CYS A 151 11.69 5.00 -10.76
CA CYS A 151 12.49 4.14 -9.89
C CYS A 151 13.73 4.85 -9.38
N GLU A 152 14.46 5.60 -10.22
CA GLU A 152 15.63 6.39 -9.80
C GLU A 152 15.25 7.36 -8.69
N LYS A 153 14.22 8.18 -8.86
CA LYS A 153 13.72 9.10 -7.83
C LYS A 153 13.30 8.40 -6.53
N MET A 154 12.71 7.22 -6.63
CA MET A 154 12.36 6.43 -5.46
C MET A 154 13.60 5.92 -4.73
N PHE A 155 14.62 5.46 -5.44
CA PHE A 155 15.87 5.00 -4.84
C PHE A 155 16.67 6.15 -4.24
N ASP A 156 16.66 7.33 -4.86
CA ASP A 156 17.23 8.57 -4.31
C ASP A 156 16.53 8.95 -3.00
N PHE A 157 15.19 8.91 -2.97
CA PHE A 157 14.42 9.13 -1.76
C PHE A 157 14.76 8.12 -0.66
N LEU A 158 15.00 6.86 -1.02
CA LEU A 158 15.42 5.81 -0.08
C LEU A 158 16.91 5.91 0.32
N GLU A 159 17.68 6.81 -0.30
CA GLU A 159 19.13 6.98 -0.09
C GLU A 159 19.90 5.68 -0.37
N THR A 160 19.48 4.97 -1.42
CA THR A 160 20.09 3.70 -1.85
C THR A 160 20.48 3.75 -3.32
N ASN A 161 21.43 2.92 -3.72
CA ASN A 161 21.89 2.89 -5.11
C ASN A 161 20.82 2.32 -6.05
N PHE A 162 20.56 3.03 -7.14
CA PHE A 162 19.69 2.56 -8.20
C PHE A 162 20.43 1.67 -9.19
N ASP A 163 19.90 0.47 -9.43
CA ASP A 163 20.32 -0.41 -10.51
C ASP A 163 19.26 -0.46 -11.61
N PRO A 164 19.50 0.14 -12.79
CA PRO A 164 18.52 0.18 -13.87
C PRO A 164 18.15 -1.20 -14.44
N THR A 165 18.92 -2.24 -14.16
CA THR A 165 18.55 -3.61 -14.55
C THR A 165 17.30 -4.11 -13.84
N ILE A 166 16.99 -3.58 -12.65
CA ILE A 166 15.77 -3.86 -11.89
C ILE A 166 14.54 -3.53 -12.72
N VAL A 167 14.53 -2.39 -13.41
CA VAL A 167 13.40 -1.95 -14.23
C VAL A 167 13.09 -2.96 -15.33
N LYS A 168 14.12 -3.44 -16.04
CA LYS A 168 13.98 -4.42 -17.12
C LYS A 168 13.41 -5.76 -16.65
N HIS A 169 13.74 -6.17 -15.43
CA HIS A 169 13.30 -7.46 -14.89
C HIS A 169 11.90 -7.40 -14.24
N PHE A 170 11.55 -6.29 -13.61
CA PHE A 170 10.36 -6.21 -12.77
C PHE A 170 9.22 -5.36 -13.34
N VAL A 171 9.52 -4.37 -14.19
CA VAL A 171 8.49 -3.54 -14.82
C VAL A 171 8.09 -4.10 -16.18
N ASP A 172 6.92 -4.70 -16.25
CA ASP A 172 6.36 -5.25 -17.49
C ASP A 172 5.07 -4.51 -17.83
N LYS A 173 5.15 -3.65 -18.86
CA LYS A 173 4.01 -2.84 -19.34
C LYS A 173 2.82 -3.69 -19.82
N LYS A 174 3.05 -4.96 -20.18
CA LYS A 174 2.00 -5.88 -20.67
C LYS A 174 1.15 -6.49 -19.55
N ILE A 175 1.58 -6.37 -18.28
CA ILE A 175 0.83 -6.93 -17.13
C ILE A 175 -0.38 -6.06 -16.77
N SER A 176 -0.48 -4.83 -17.24
CA SER A 176 -1.65 -3.99 -17.02
C SER A 176 -2.86 -4.58 -17.75
N THR A 177 -3.65 -5.41 -17.04
CA THR A 177 -4.89 -6.02 -17.54
C THR A 177 -6.05 -5.03 -17.67
N SER A 178 -5.95 -3.85 -17.08
CA SER A 178 -6.89 -2.75 -17.28
C SER A 178 -6.38 -1.93 -18.46
N GLY A 179 -6.96 -2.17 -19.64
CA GLY A 179 -6.61 -1.46 -20.85
C GLY A 179 -6.50 0.05 -20.66
N THR A 180 -5.60 0.67 -21.39
CA THR A 180 -5.49 2.12 -21.59
C THR A 180 -6.65 2.65 -22.45
N GLY A 181 -7.81 2.00 -22.39
CA GLY A 181 -9.00 2.41 -23.12
C GLY A 181 -9.47 3.77 -22.67
N GLU A 182 -9.39 4.73 -23.55
CA GLU A 182 -9.88 6.10 -23.42
C GLU A 182 -11.40 6.20 -23.27
N ASP A 183 -12.13 5.09 -23.32
CA ASP A 183 -13.59 5.06 -23.32
C ASP A 183 -14.16 4.36 -22.10
N ALA A 184 -14.24 5.08 -20.99
CA ALA A 184 -15.26 4.85 -19.99
C ALA A 184 -15.87 6.19 -19.66
N GLN A 185 -17.04 6.46 -20.22
CA GLN A 185 -17.94 7.49 -19.69
C GLN A 185 -18.04 7.28 -18.18
N ILE A 186 -17.51 8.24 -17.45
CA ILE A 186 -17.78 8.37 -16.02
C ILE A 186 -19.29 8.62 -15.96
N PRO A 187 -20.06 7.87 -15.16
CA PRO A 187 -21.44 8.23 -14.91
C PRO A 187 -21.47 9.69 -14.45
N ASN A 188 -22.30 10.52 -15.07
CA ASN A 188 -22.36 11.96 -14.84
C ASN A 188 -22.79 12.35 -13.41
N ASP A 189 -23.01 11.39 -12.54
CA ASP A 189 -23.53 11.57 -11.17
C ASP A 189 -22.42 11.68 -10.09
N ILE A 190 -21.15 11.74 -10.48
CA ILE A 190 -20.02 11.86 -9.53
C ILE A 190 -19.17 13.10 -9.87
N SER A 191 -19.79 14.15 -10.32
CA SER A 191 -19.17 15.47 -10.41
C SER A 191 -19.90 16.42 -9.47
N ASP A 192 -19.54 16.38 -8.16
CA ASP A 192 -19.63 17.50 -7.20
C ASP A 192 -18.79 17.17 -5.97
#